data_d827735dc07623f3b6242e7c98161199
#
_entry.id   d827735dc07623f3b6242e7c98161199
#
_cell.length_a   1.000
_cell.length_b   1.000
_cell.length_c   1.000
_cell.angle_alpha   90.00
_cell.angle_beta   90.00
_cell.angle_gamma   90.00
#
_symmetry.space_group_name_H-M   'P 1'
#
loop_
_entity.id
_entity.type
_entity.pdbx_description
1 polymer ?
#
loop_
_entity_poly.entity_id
_entity_poly.type
_entity_poly.pdbx_seq_one_letter_code
_entity_poly.pdbx_strand_id
1 'polypeptide(L)'
;MLFNPLPSILRLGFALLGLALLAAYGWSLSAQDVPMDLLARQQPPSLAHWFGTDQMGRDLWLRAFQGTLTSLELGISTALCSGLLAMVAASLSLVHPRCDAAVRLVIDAMLALPHMLLLILICFTLGGGMRGVILAVALTHWPKLALILCVEPRRIAC
;
A
#
# COMPACT_ATOMS: atom_id res chain seq x y z
N MET A 1 -6.07 -0.99 39.04
CA MET A 1 -6.18 -1.40 37.63
C MET A 1 -6.99 -0.34 36.87
N LEU A 2 -6.33 0.71 36.36
CA LEU A 2 -6.99 1.83 35.66
C LEU A 2 -6.37 1.93 34.26
N PHE A 3 -6.61 0.92 33.42
CA PHE A 3 -6.48 1.09 31.99
C PHE A 3 -7.82 1.56 31.46
N ASN A 4 -8.03 2.87 31.47
CA ASN A 4 -9.14 3.48 30.75
C ASN A 4 -8.77 3.42 29.26
N PRO A 5 -9.35 2.50 28.45
CA PRO A 5 -9.00 2.42 27.04
C PRO A 5 -9.53 3.70 26.39
N LEU A 6 -8.63 4.55 25.92
CA LEU A 6 -8.98 5.66 25.04
C LEU A 6 -9.98 5.17 23.99
N PRO A 7 -11.08 5.89 23.76
CA PRO A 7 -12.07 5.48 22.78
C PRO A 7 -11.40 5.19 21.44
N SER A 8 -11.85 4.16 20.74
CA SER A 8 -11.22 3.67 19.48
C SER A 8 -11.02 4.79 18.45
N ILE A 9 -11.90 5.77 18.44
CA ILE A 9 -11.82 6.98 17.61
C ILE A 9 -10.57 7.82 17.94
N LEU A 10 -10.26 8.01 19.24
CA LEU A 10 -9.06 8.76 19.65
C LEU A 10 -7.77 8.02 19.25
N ARG A 11 -7.72 6.70 19.39
CA ARG A 11 -6.56 5.90 18.97
C ARG A 11 -6.35 6.00 17.46
N LEU A 12 -7.43 5.91 16.69
CA LEU A 12 -7.38 6.10 15.24
C LEU A 12 -6.89 7.51 14.88
N GLY A 13 -7.39 8.54 15.58
CA GLY A 13 -6.96 9.91 15.40
C GLY A 13 -5.46 10.11 15.67
N PHE A 14 -4.94 9.56 16.78
CA PHE A 14 -3.51 9.62 17.09
C PHE A 14 -2.66 8.84 16.07
N ALA A 15 -3.13 7.68 15.60
CA ALA A 15 -2.44 6.91 14.57
C ALA A 15 -2.37 7.67 13.22
N LEU A 16 -3.48 8.27 12.81
CA LEU A 16 -3.53 9.08 11.58
C LEU A 16 -2.67 10.35 11.70
N LEU A 17 -2.70 11.01 12.85
CA LEU A 17 -1.85 12.18 13.11
C LEU A 17 -0.37 11.80 13.07
N GLY A 18 0.01 10.70 13.72
CA GLY A 18 1.39 10.18 13.70
C GLY A 18 1.84 9.85 12.27
N LEU A 19 0.98 9.20 11.49
CA LEU A 19 1.26 8.89 10.09
C LEU A 19 1.41 10.16 9.24
N ALA A 20 0.54 11.16 9.45
CA ALA A 20 0.61 12.44 8.75
C ALA A 20 1.88 13.22 9.09
N LEU A 21 2.30 13.23 10.37
CA LEU A 21 3.54 13.86 10.79
C LEU A 21 4.78 13.15 10.20
N LEU A 22 4.79 11.82 10.18
CA LEU A 22 5.84 11.04 9.54
C LEU A 22 5.91 11.31 8.03
N ALA A 23 4.76 11.38 7.37
CA ALA A 23 4.69 11.71 5.94
C ALA A 23 5.17 13.13 5.67
N ALA A 24 4.76 14.12 6.47
CA ALA A 24 5.19 15.52 6.33
C ALA A 24 6.69 15.68 6.58
N TYR A 25 7.22 15.03 7.61
CA TYR A 25 8.66 15.03 7.90
C TYR A 25 9.45 14.33 6.78
N GLY A 26 9.01 13.17 6.33
CA GLY A 26 9.62 12.48 5.21
C GLY A 26 9.59 13.32 3.92
N TRP A 27 8.48 14.02 3.64
CA TRP A 27 8.38 14.92 2.49
C TRP A 27 9.43 16.02 2.53
N SER A 28 9.68 16.60 3.70
CA SER A 28 10.73 17.63 3.86
C SER A 28 12.15 17.07 3.62
N LEU A 29 12.35 15.79 3.90
CA LEU A 29 13.61 15.09 3.67
C LEU A 29 13.76 14.55 2.24
N SER A 30 12.66 14.31 1.54
CA SER A 30 12.68 13.75 0.17
C SER A 30 13.30 14.70 -0.85
N ALA A 31 13.25 16.00 -0.58
CA ALA A 31 13.88 17.02 -1.40
C ALA A 31 15.41 17.08 -1.21
N GLN A 32 15.96 16.37 -0.23
CA GLN A 32 17.39 16.31 0.00
C GLN A 32 17.99 15.16 -0.83
N ASP A 33 18.96 15.49 -1.67
CA ASP A 33 19.78 14.46 -2.33
C ASP A 33 20.56 13.70 -1.28
N VAL A 34 20.62 12.37 -1.44
CA VAL A 34 21.48 11.53 -0.62
C VAL A 34 22.82 11.38 -1.35
N PRO A 35 23.82 12.24 -1.05
CA PRO A 35 25.09 12.18 -1.74
C PRO A 35 25.77 10.83 -1.45
N MET A 36 26.47 10.31 -2.45
CA MET A 36 27.34 9.16 -2.27
C MET A 36 28.69 9.68 -1.75
N ASP A 37 29.06 9.26 -0.55
CA ASP A 37 30.40 9.49 -0.03
C ASP A 37 31.12 8.17 0.19
N LEU A 38 31.94 7.79 -0.79
CA LEU A 38 32.69 6.54 -0.76
C LEU A 38 33.71 6.47 0.38
N LEU A 39 34.09 7.62 0.98
CA LEU A 39 34.99 7.67 2.15
C LEU A 39 34.23 7.36 3.44
N ALA A 40 32.92 7.60 3.46
CA ALA A 40 32.04 7.33 4.60
C ALA A 40 31.33 5.97 4.53
N ARG A 41 31.92 4.97 3.83
CA ARG A 41 31.31 3.64 3.66
C ARG A 41 31.23 2.88 4.98
N GLN A 42 30.06 2.24 5.23
CA GLN A 42 29.84 1.33 6.36
C GLN A 42 30.27 1.89 7.72
N GLN A 43 30.08 3.19 7.91
CA GLN A 43 30.36 3.80 9.20
C GLN A 43 29.29 3.40 10.23
N PRO A 44 29.68 3.13 11.48
CA PRO A 44 28.76 2.83 12.55
C PRO A 44 27.89 4.06 12.88
N PRO A 45 26.77 3.88 13.61
CA PRO A 45 25.95 4.98 14.09
C PRO A 45 26.77 6.03 14.85
N SER A 46 26.56 7.29 14.50
CA SER A 46 27.25 8.45 15.07
C SER A 46 26.31 9.66 15.14
N LEU A 47 26.75 10.75 15.78
CA LEU A 47 25.96 11.99 15.82
C LEU A 47 25.75 12.62 14.43
N ALA A 48 26.67 12.36 13.49
CA ALA A 48 26.54 12.82 12.10
C ALA A 48 25.65 11.89 11.26
N HIS A 49 25.65 10.57 11.53
CA HIS A 49 24.88 9.55 10.85
C HIS A 49 24.18 8.64 11.85
N TRP A 50 22.97 8.98 12.27
CA TRP A 50 22.27 8.32 13.38
C TRP A 50 22.11 6.81 13.19
N PHE A 51 21.90 6.33 11.98
CA PHE A 51 21.81 4.89 11.65
C PHE A 51 23.06 4.38 10.92
N GLY A 52 24.12 5.19 10.87
CA GLY A 52 25.31 4.87 10.09
C GLY A 52 25.11 5.06 8.61
N THR A 53 26.04 4.52 7.82
CA THR A 53 26.05 4.62 6.36
C THR A 53 26.04 3.26 5.68
N ASP A 54 25.52 3.22 4.45
CA ASP A 54 25.48 2.00 3.64
C ASP A 54 26.82 1.70 2.92
N GLN A 55 26.81 0.69 2.05
CA GLN A 55 27.98 0.31 1.24
C GLN A 55 28.41 1.40 0.24
N MET A 56 27.55 2.36 -0.04
CA MET A 56 27.82 3.50 -0.92
C MET A 56 28.08 4.80 -0.16
N GLY A 57 28.18 4.73 1.18
CA GLY A 57 28.40 5.89 2.05
C GLY A 57 27.15 6.79 2.20
N ARG A 58 25.97 6.29 1.85
CA ARG A 58 24.72 7.03 1.96
C ARG A 58 24.17 6.93 3.38
N ASP A 59 23.60 8.02 3.90
CA ASP A 59 22.97 8.04 5.22
C ASP A 59 21.74 7.13 5.26
N LEU A 60 21.75 6.12 6.13
CA LEU A 60 20.67 5.16 6.30
C LEU A 60 19.41 5.79 6.90
N TRP A 61 19.53 6.82 7.74
CA TRP A 61 18.41 7.57 8.29
C TRP A 61 17.59 8.21 7.15
N LEU A 62 18.27 8.95 6.29
CA LEU A 62 17.65 9.63 5.15
C LEU A 62 16.99 8.64 4.19
N ARG A 63 17.69 7.54 3.89
CA ARG A 63 17.15 6.47 3.03
C ARG A 63 15.91 5.79 3.63
N ALA A 64 15.88 5.56 4.95
CA ALA A 64 14.73 4.95 5.61
C ALA A 64 13.48 5.83 5.47
N PHE A 65 13.61 7.14 5.63
CA PHE A 65 12.49 8.07 5.44
C PHE A 65 12.03 8.15 3.98
N GLN A 66 12.95 8.23 3.02
CA GLN A 66 12.62 8.20 1.59
C GLN A 66 11.91 6.89 1.21
N GLY A 67 12.39 5.74 1.71
CA GLY A 67 11.74 4.45 1.51
C GLY A 67 10.35 4.38 2.11
N THR A 68 10.15 4.99 3.29
CA THR A 68 8.83 5.05 3.94
C THR A 68 7.84 5.87 3.12
N LEU A 69 8.25 7.00 2.56
CA LEU A 69 7.40 7.81 1.66
C LEU A 69 7.01 7.04 0.41
N THR A 70 7.97 6.39 -0.25
CA THR A 70 7.71 5.58 -1.43
C THR A 70 6.72 4.45 -1.11
N SER A 71 6.86 3.81 0.05
CA SER A 71 5.92 2.77 0.50
C SER A 71 4.53 3.33 0.78
N LEU A 72 4.44 4.53 1.34
CA LEU A 72 3.17 5.21 1.62
C LEU A 72 2.46 5.60 0.32
N GLU A 73 3.19 6.16 -0.64
CA GLU A 73 2.68 6.52 -1.96
C GLU A 73 2.17 5.28 -2.71
N LEU A 74 2.93 4.20 -2.71
CA LEU A 74 2.51 2.91 -3.26
C LEU A 74 1.24 2.40 -2.58
N GLY A 75 1.21 2.39 -1.24
CA GLY A 75 0.09 1.90 -0.45
C GLY A 75 -1.21 2.68 -0.71
N ILE A 76 -1.14 4.00 -0.69
CA ILE A 76 -2.30 4.87 -0.95
C ILE A 76 -2.79 4.71 -2.40
N SER A 77 -1.88 4.76 -3.36
CA SER A 77 -2.22 4.65 -4.78
C SER A 77 -2.88 3.31 -5.09
N THR A 78 -2.33 2.21 -4.60
CA THR A 78 -2.89 0.87 -4.79
C THR A 78 -4.23 0.69 -4.08
N ALA A 79 -4.38 1.23 -2.86
CA ALA A 79 -5.64 1.16 -2.11
C ALA A 79 -6.76 1.92 -2.82
N LEU A 80 -6.48 3.12 -3.35
CA LEU A 80 -7.44 3.90 -4.12
C LEU A 80 -7.84 3.18 -5.42
N CYS A 81 -6.87 2.71 -6.20
CA CYS A 81 -7.16 2.00 -7.45
C CYS A 81 -7.95 0.71 -7.22
N SER A 82 -7.52 -0.13 -6.26
CA SER A 82 -8.22 -1.39 -5.95
C SER A 82 -9.61 -1.15 -5.35
N GLY A 83 -9.77 -0.11 -4.52
CA GLY A 83 -11.05 0.28 -3.95
C GLY A 83 -12.04 0.76 -5.01
N LEU A 84 -11.59 1.59 -5.95
CA LEU A 84 -12.41 2.03 -7.08
C LEU A 84 -12.86 0.86 -7.95
N LEU A 85 -11.94 -0.05 -8.31
CA LEU A 85 -12.27 -1.25 -9.07
C LEU A 85 -13.29 -2.13 -8.34
N ALA A 86 -13.10 -2.33 -7.04
CA ALA A 86 -14.03 -3.10 -6.21
C ALA A 86 -15.42 -2.46 -6.13
N MET A 87 -15.50 -1.14 -5.98
CA MET A 87 -16.78 -0.41 -5.98
C MET A 87 -17.50 -0.51 -7.31
N VAL A 88 -16.78 -0.37 -8.43
CA VAL A 88 -17.36 -0.54 -9.78
C VAL A 88 -17.89 -1.96 -9.96
N ALA A 89 -17.09 -2.98 -9.60
CA ALA A 89 -17.52 -4.37 -9.71
C ALA A 89 -18.74 -4.68 -8.84
N ALA A 90 -18.76 -4.19 -7.60
CA ALA A 90 -19.90 -4.34 -6.69
C ALA A 90 -21.15 -3.64 -7.22
N SER A 91 -21.02 -2.43 -7.77
CA SER A 91 -22.13 -1.71 -8.38
C SER A 91 -22.71 -2.46 -9.58
N LEU A 92 -21.85 -2.99 -10.45
CA LEU A 92 -22.28 -3.80 -11.60
C LEU A 92 -23.04 -5.07 -11.17
N SER A 93 -22.60 -5.72 -10.09
CA SER A 93 -23.26 -6.93 -9.57
C SER A 93 -24.68 -6.66 -9.04
N LEU A 94 -24.99 -5.41 -8.67
CA LEU A 94 -26.33 -5.02 -8.19
C LEU A 94 -27.32 -4.70 -9.35
N VAL A 95 -26.82 -4.40 -10.55
CA VAL A 95 -27.66 -3.99 -11.67
C VAL A 95 -28.50 -5.16 -12.24
N HIS A 96 -27.89 -6.33 -12.42
CA HIS A 96 -28.56 -7.48 -13.01
C HIS A 96 -27.92 -8.81 -12.58
N PRO A 97 -28.73 -9.91 -12.38
CA PRO A 97 -28.19 -11.22 -11.97
C PRO A 97 -27.11 -11.79 -12.90
N ARG A 98 -27.18 -11.50 -14.21
CA ARG A 98 -26.13 -11.92 -15.16
C ARG A 98 -24.81 -11.18 -14.93
N CYS A 99 -24.87 -9.89 -14.57
CA CYS A 99 -23.68 -9.11 -14.22
C CYS A 99 -23.05 -9.63 -12.92
N ASP A 100 -23.86 -9.97 -11.92
CA ASP A 100 -23.41 -10.60 -10.68
C ASP A 100 -22.69 -11.94 -10.96
N ALA A 101 -23.27 -12.78 -11.80
CA ALA A 101 -22.63 -14.06 -12.18
C ALA A 101 -21.30 -13.85 -12.92
N ALA A 102 -21.22 -12.86 -13.80
CA ALA A 102 -19.99 -12.55 -14.53
C ALA A 102 -18.91 -11.99 -13.60
N VAL A 103 -19.25 -11.05 -12.69
CA VAL A 103 -18.32 -10.49 -11.72
C VAL A 103 -17.77 -11.60 -10.80
N ARG A 104 -18.62 -12.49 -10.30
CA ARG A 104 -18.20 -13.63 -9.47
C ARG A 104 -17.27 -14.57 -10.23
N LEU A 105 -17.60 -14.90 -11.47
CA LEU A 105 -16.73 -15.75 -12.28
C LEU A 105 -15.33 -15.16 -12.44
N VAL A 106 -15.21 -13.83 -12.66
CA VAL A 106 -13.91 -13.16 -12.75
C VAL A 106 -13.19 -13.18 -11.41
N ILE A 107 -13.90 -12.91 -10.31
CA ILE A 107 -13.33 -12.96 -8.96
C ILE A 107 -12.78 -14.37 -8.68
N ASP A 108 -13.58 -15.42 -8.92
CA ASP A 108 -13.20 -16.81 -8.66
C ASP A 108 -12.00 -17.22 -9.52
N ALA A 109 -12.00 -16.84 -10.81
CA ALA A 109 -10.88 -17.10 -11.71
C ALA A 109 -9.57 -16.44 -11.23
N MET A 110 -9.64 -15.19 -10.75
CA MET A 110 -8.47 -14.49 -10.22
C MET A 110 -7.99 -15.07 -8.89
N LEU A 111 -8.90 -15.51 -8.03
CA LEU A 111 -8.56 -16.12 -6.74
C LEU A 111 -8.04 -17.56 -6.88
N ALA A 112 -8.40 -18.26 -7.97
CA ALA A 112 -7.89 -19.61 -8.27
C ALA A 112 -6.40 -19.60 -8.67
N LEU A 113 -5.88 -18.47 -9.14
CA LEU A 113 -4.47 -18.34 -9.51
C LEU A 113 -3.59 -18.03 -8.29
N PRO A 114 -2.38 -18.58 -8.22
CA PRO A 114 -1.42 -18.22 -7.18
C PRO A 114 -1.13 -16.73 -7.24
N HIS A 115 -1.50 -16.01 -6.18
CA HIS A 115 -1.44 -14.55 -6.11
C HIS A 115 -0.08 -13.96 -6.51
N MET A 116 1.02 -14.57 -6.03
CA MET A 116 2.37 -14.11 -6.34
C MET A 116 2.72 -14.25 -7.81
N LEU A 117 2.29 -15.33 -8.47
CA LEU A 117 2.51 -15.54 -9.89
C LEU A 117 1.76 -14.49 -10.72
N LEU A 118 0.50 -14.24 -10.38
CA LEU A 118 -0.32 -13.25 -11.06
C LEU A 118 0.28 -11.84 -10.91
N LEU A 119 0.74 -11.48 -9.71
CA LEU A 119 1.35 -10.18 -9.45
C LEU A 119 2.63 -9.98 -10.26
N ILE A 120 3.53 -10.97 -10.27
CA ILE A 120 4.77 -10.91 -11.04
C ILE A 120 4.46 -10.80 -12.54
N LEU A 121 3.55 -11.63 -13.05
CA LEU A 121 3.17 -11.63 -14.46
C LEU A 121 2.64 -10.25 -14.89
N ILE A 122 1.70 -9.68 -14.14
CA ILE A 122 1.12 -8.37 -14.44
C ILE A 122 2.21 -7.28 -14.35
N CYS A 123 3.04 -7.30 -13.32
CA CYS A 123 4.12 -6.33 -13.16
C CYS A 123 5.09 -6.36 -14.35
N PHE A 124 5.46 -7.55 -14.81
CA PHE A 124 6.35 -7.70 -15.98
C PHE A 124 5.69 -7.24 -17.28
N THR A 125 4.43 -7.60 -17.52
CA THR A 125 3.71 -7.21 -18.76
C THR A 125 3.47 -5.71 -18.84
N LEU A 126 3.36 -5.02 -17.71
CA LEU A 126 3.18 -3.57 -17.65
C LEU A 126 4.51 -2.78 -17.62
N GLY A 127 5.64 -3.44 -17.93
CA GLY A 127 6.95 -2.81 -18.06
C GLY A 127 7.69 -2.57 -16.73
N GLY A 128 7.23 -3.15 -15.63
CA GLY A 128 7.87 -3.02 -14.31
C GLY A 128 7.82 -1.62 -13.72
N GLY A 129 8.75 -1.33 -12.80
CA GLY A 129 8.83 -0.04 -12.13
C GLY A 129 7.65 0.25 -11.19
N MET A 130 7.61 1.47 -10.64
CA MET A 130 6.61 1.87 -9.65
C MET A 130 5.17 1.78 -10.18
N ARG A 131 4.94 2.22 -11.43
CA ARG A 131 3.61 2.16 -12.07
C ARG A 131 3.15 0.73 -12.30
N GLY A 132 4.06 -0.15 -12.76
CA GLY A 132 3.77 -1.57 -12.95
C GLY A 132 3.38 -2.26 -11.65
N VAL A 133 4.08 -1.95 -10.55
CA VAL A 133 3.77 -2.48 -9.21
C VAL A 133 2.41 -1.98 -8.71
N ILE A 134 2.12 -0.67 -8.81
CA ILE A 134 0.82 -0.10 -8.40
C ILE A 134 -0.33 -0.80 -9.12
N LEU A 135 -0.23 -0.93 -10.45
CA LEU A 135 -1.27 -1.56 -11.25
C LEU A 135 -1.39 -3.07 -10.95
N ALA A 136 -0.25 -3.76 -10.83
CA ALA A 136 -0.26 -5.19 -10.51
C ALA A 136 -0.92 -5.46 -9.16
N VAL A 137 -0.56 -4.70 -8.12
CA VAL A 137 -1.16 -4.84 -6.79
C VAL A 137 -2.63 -4.44 -6.81
N ALA A 138 -3.01 -3.35 -7.46
CA ALA A 138 -4.40 -2.93 -7.57
C ALA A 138 -5.27 -3.99 -8.26
N LEU A 139 -4.78 -4.53 -9.40
CA LEU A 139 -5.48 -5.56 -10.17
C LEU A 139 -5.56 -6.92 -9.46
N THR A 140 -4.68 -7.21 -8.52
CA THR A 140 -4.72 -8.48 -7.77
C THR A 140 -5.48 -8.38 -6.45
N HIS A 141 -5.69 -7.17 -5.91
CA HIS A 141 -6.35 -6.98 -4.60
C HIS A 141 -7.85 -6.66 -4.70
N TRP A 142 -8.31 -6.04 -5.81
CA TRP A 142 -9.72 -5.66 -5.96
C TRP A 142 -10.71 -6.83 -5.83
N PRO A 143 -10.39 -8.10 -6.25
CA PRO A 143 -11.37 -9.19 -6.14
C PRO A 143 -11.74 -9.50 -4.69
N LYS A 144 -10.75 -9.45 -3.77
CA LYS A 144 -10.99 -9.65 -2.33
C LYS A 144 -11.88 -8.55 -1.75
N LEU A 145 -11.61 -7.29 -2.12
CA LEU A 145 -12.42 -6.14 -1.69
C LEU A 145 -13.84 -6.20 -2.27
N ALA A 146 -13.96 -6.53 -3.56
CA ALA A 146 -15.27 -6.68 -4.21
C ALA A 146 -16.10 -7.81 -3.56
N LEU A 147 -15.47 -8.92 -3.19
CA LEU A 147 -16.16 -10.01 -2.51
C LEU A 147 -16.76 -9.54 -1.17
N ILE A 148 -16.01 -8.77 -0.38
CA ILE A 148 -16.51 -8.20 0.89
C ILE A 148 -17.69 -7.27 0.61
N LEU A 149 -17.57 -6.37 -0.36
CA LEU A 149 -18.62 -5.41 -0.72
C LEU A 149 -19.88 -6.08 -1.29
N CYS A 150 -19.74 -7.21 -1.99
CA CYS A 150 -20.91 -7.95 -2.54
C CYS A 150 -21.63 -8.80 -1.48
N VAL A 151 -20.95 -9.22 -0.42
CA VAL A 151 -21.54 -10.08 0.63
C VAL A 151 -22.32 -9.25 1.66
N GLU A 152 -21.83 -8.09 2.03
CA GLU A 152 -22.43 -7.24 3.09
C GLU A 152 -23.89 -6.83 2.80
N PRO A 153 -24.28 -6.32 1.60
CA PRO A 153 -25.65 -5.91 1.32
C PRO A 153 -26.66 -7.06 1.39
N ARG A 154 -26.24 -8.29 1.09
CA ARG A 154 -27.11 -9.48 1.14
C ARG A 154 -27.38 -9.95 2.56
N ARG A 155 -26.50 -9.67 3.53
CA ARG A 155 -26.74 -9.95 4.96
C ARG A 155 -27.76 -9.02 5.59
N ILE A 156 -27.90 -7.81 5.05
CA ILE A 156 -28.84 -6.79 5.56
C ILE A 156 -30.25 -6.98 4.94
N ALA A 157 -30.35 -7.66 3.81
CA ALA A 157 -31.61 -7.88 3.06
C ALA A 157 -32.32 -9.20 3.44
N CYS A 158 -31.74 -10.02 4.32
CA CYS A 158 -32.38 -11.20 4.95
C CYS A 158 -32.73 -10.90 6.40
#